data_437de06e839cb0906af942fec1cb3214
#
_entry.id   437de06e839cb0906af942fec1cb3214
#
_cell.length_a   1.000
_cell.length_b   1.000
_cell.length_c   1.000
_cell.angle_alpha   90.00
_cell.angle_beta   90.00
_cell.angle_gamma   90.00
#
_symmetry.space_group_name_H-M   'P 1'
#
loop_
_entity.id
_entity.type
_entity.pdbx_description
1 polymer ?
#
loop_
_entity_poly.entity_id
_entity_poly.type
_entity_poly.pdbx_seq_one_letter_code
_entity_poly.pdbx_strand_id
1 'polypeptide(L)'
;MNYLDQLDQMLDANFRIVSMETYDPERVTDLFTQLSRFSNKAFYVWENGAGLHRIGASHIKIPRTVVPKELLEHVDSCKHFGVFVLRDFNKALADEKTVQMLLRIAAGEVSKVVVLLSDFIDLPSPLKPFTLRSKHQMRQAG
;
A
#
# COMPACT_ATOMS: atom_id res chain seq x y z
N MET A 1 17.65 -0.56 15.55
CA MET A 1 16.50 -0.01 14.81
C MET A 1 15.40 -1.06 14.75
N ASN A 2 14.22 -0.71 15.20
CA ASN A 2 13.11 -1.66 15.17
C ASN A 2 12.43 -1.64 13.80
N TYR A 3 11.55 -2.60 13.58
CA TYR A 3 10.90 -2.73 12.28
C TYR A 3 9.97 -1.54 11.97
N LEU A 4 9.42 -0.92 13.01
CA LEU A 4 8.57 0.24 12.84
C LEU A 4 9.34 1.42 12.22
N ASP A 5 10.56 1.64 12.68
CA ASP A 5 11.43 2.66 12.09
C ASP A 5 11.79 2.34 10.65
N GLN A 6 12.00 1.05 10.35
CA GLN A 6 12.28 0.61 8.98
C GLN A 6 11.11 0.88 8.06
N LEU A 7 9.87 0.65 8.53
CA LEU A 7 8.67 0.96 7.76
C LEU A 7 8.59 2.45 7.46
N ASP A 8 8.82 3.28 8.48
CA ASP A 8 8.76 4.73 8.29
C ASP A 8 9.80 5.19 7.28
N GLN A 9 11.00 4.65 7.34
CA GLN A 9 12.05 4.97 6.37
C GLN A 9 11.69 4.53 4.96
N MET A 10 11.05 3.38 4.81
CA MET A 10 10.60 2.94 3.49
C MET A 10 9.59 3.90 2.88
N LEU A 11 8.70 4.45 3.71
CA LEU A 11 7.69 5.39 3.23
C LEU A 11 8.31 6.74 2.84
N ASP A 12 9.43 7.09 3.43
CA ASP A 12 10.13 8.33 3.11
C ASP A 12 11.14 8.18 1.98
N ALA A 13 11.43 6.95 1.55
CA ALA A 13 12.26 6.70 0.38
C ALA A 13 11.47 7.12 -0.87
N ASN A 14 12.12 7.65 -1.87
CA ASN A 14 11.45 8.26 -3.03
C ASN A 14 10.68 7.29 -3.94
N PHE A 15 10.25 6.16 -3.41
CA PHE A 15 9.43 5.21 -4.15
C PHE A 15 7.96 5.43 -3.83
N ARG A 16 7.14 5.46 -4.86
CA ARG A 16 5.69 5.62 -4.69
C ARG A 16 4.95 4.29 -4.72
N ILE A 17 5.65 3.21 -5.02
CA ILE A 17 5.11 1.86 -4.93
C ILE A 17 6.07 1.06 -4.07
N VAL A 18 5.52 0.40 -3.06
CA VAL A 18 6.27 -0.48 -2.17
C VAL A 18 5.61 -1.84 -2.21
N SER A 19 6.39 -2.87 -2.48
CA SER A 19 5.91 -4.25 -2.51
C SER A 19 6.41 -4.95 -1.24
N MET A 20 5.50 -5.42 -0.41
CA MET A 20 5.83 -6.10 0.84
C MET A 20 5.26 -7.50 0.88
N GLU A 21 6.13 -8.50 0.82
CA GLU A 21 5.72 -9.88 0.99
C GLU A 21 5.85 -10.26 2.47
N THR A 22 4.82 -10.85 3.02
CA THR A 22 4.78 -11.25 4.41
C THR A 22 3.86 -12.44 4.61
N TYR A 23 4.24 -13.31 5.54
CA TYR A 23 3.36 -14.40 5.96
C TYR A 23 2.29 -13.93 6.94
N ASP A 24 2.42 -12.71 7.46
CA ASP A 24 1.49 -12.19 8.45
C ASP A 24 1.07 -10.76 8.08
N PRO A 25 0.16 -10.61 7.10
CA PRO A 25 -0.31 -9.28 6.70
C PRO A 25 -1.00 -8.52 7.84
N GLU A 26 -1.66 -9.22 8.75
CA GLU A 26 -2.31 -8.59 9.89
C GLU A 26 -1.29 -7.89 10.79
N ARG A 27 -0.16 -8.53 11.01
CA ARG A 27 0.91 -7.95 11.81
C ARG A 27 1.44 -6.67 11.18
N VAL A 28 1.66 -6.68 9.87
CA VAL A 28 2.15 -5.51 9.15
C VAL A 28 1.11 -4.40 9.19
N THR A 29 -0.17 -4.73 9.03
CA THR A 29 -1.26 -3.75 9.13
C THR A 29 -1.29 -3.12 10.52
N ASP A 30 -1.09 -3.92 11.57
CA ASP A 30 -1.00 -3.41 12.95
C ASP A 30 0.18 -2.47 13.12
N LEU A 31 1.31 -2.76 12.48
CA LEU A 31 2.48 -1.88 12.53
C LEU A 31 2.18 -0.54 11.85
N PHE A 32 1.47 -0.56 10.73
CA PHE A 32 1.02 0.69 10.10
C PHE A 32 0.04 1.45 11.00
N THR A 33 -0.81 0.75 11.72
CA THR A 33 -1.71 1.38 12.68
C THR A 33 -0.92 2.10 13.77
N GLN A 34 0.12 1.45 14.31
CA GLN A 34 0.99 2.08 15.29
C GLN A 34 1.69 3.30 14.70
N LEU A 35 2.22 3.15 13.49
CA LEU A 35 2.92 4.24 12.82
C LEU A 35 2.02 5.44 12.59
N SER A 36 0.74 5.21 12.30
CA SER A 36 -0.22 6.29 12.07
C SER A 36 -0.43 7.16 13.32
N ARG A 37 -0.14 6.63 14.49
CA ARG A 37 -0.28 7.37 15.75
C ARG A 37 0.90 8.32 16.02
N PHE A 38 2.05 8.05 15.41
CA PHE A 38 3.27 8.83 15.63
C PHE A 38 3.62 9.71 14.46
N SER A 39 2.95 9.51 13.33
CA SER A 39 3.27 10.16 12.07
C SER A 39 2.13 11.08 11.67
N ASN A 40 2.45 12.14 10.94
CA ASN A 40 1.43 13.00 10.34
C ASN A 40 0.87 12.41 9.04
N LYS A 41 1.32 11.23 8.66
CA LYS A 41 0.86 10.58 7.43
C LYS A 41 -0.52 9.98 7.63
N ALA A 42 -1.38 10.10 6.63
CA ALA A 42 -2.68 9.44 6.62
C ALA A 42 -2.50 8.05 5.99
N PHE A 43 -3.00 7.04 6.67
CA PHE A 43 -2.89 5.65 6.23
C PHE A 43 -4.27 5.09 5.94
N TYR A 44 -4.37 4.36 4.84
CA TYR A 44 -5.59 3.70 4.41
C TYR A 44 -5.29 2.25 4.08
N VAL A 45 -6.26 1.37 4.26
CA VAL A 45 -6.13 -0.02 3.86
C VAL A 45 -7.31 -0.42 2.99
N TRP A 46 -7.02 -1.17 1.94
CA TRP A 46 -8.01 -1.70 1.02
C TRP A 46 -8.02 -3.21 1.11
N GLU A 47 -9.23 -3.77 1.16
CA GLU A 47 -9.44 -5.22 1.13
C GLU A 47 -10.50 -5.55 0.10
N ASN A 48 -10.37 -6.73 -0.52
CA ASN A 48 -11.35 -7.20 -1.51
C ASN A 48 -12.74 -7.22 -0.89
N GLY A 49 -13.69 -6.65 -1.60
CA GLY A 49 -15.10 -6.65 -1.18
C GLY A 49 -15.45 -5.60 -0.15
N ALA A 50 -14.47 -5.03 0.54
CA ALA A 50 -14.72 -4.04 1.58
C ALA A 50 -14.41 -2.61 1.17
N GLY A 51 -13.51 -2.44 0.20
CA GLY A 51 -13.08 -1.12 -0.24
C GLY A 51 -12.03 -0.51 0.68
N LEU A 52 -11.83 0.78 0.52
CA LEU A 52 -10.80 1.52 1.23
C LEU A 52 -11.36 2.13 2.50
N HIS A 53 -10.63 1.98 3.60
CA HIS A 53 -11.00 2.63 4.86
C HIS A 53 -9.76 3.19 5.54
N ARG A 54 -9.98 4.13 6.45
CA ARG A 54 -8.86 4.78 7.13
C ARG A 54 -8.35 3.91 8.27
N ILE A 55 -7.03 3.74 8.35
CA ILE A 55 -6.41 3.03 9.47
C ILE A 55 -6.57 3.86 10.74
N GLY A 56 -6.99 3.20 11.82
CA GLY A 56 -7.25 3.86 13.10
C GLY A 56 -8.66 4.40 13.23
N ALA A 57 -9.41 4.43 12.14
CA ALA A 57 -10.80 4.86 12.13
C ALA A 57 -11.55 4.04 11.09
N SER A 58 -11.66 2.73 11.34
CA SER A 58 -12.19 1.77 10.35
C SER A 58 -13.65 2.04 9.97
N HIS A 59 -14.37 2.81 10.78
CA HIS A 59 -15.73 3.22 10.44
C HIS A 59 -15.76 4.28 9.32
N ILE A 60 -14.64 4.92 9.04
CA ILE A 60 -14.55 5.90 7.96
C ILE A 60 -14.17 5.15 6.69
N LYS A 61 -15.18 4.86 5.88
CA LYS A 61 -15.00 4.17 4.61
C LYS A 61 -15.06 5.17 3.48
N ILE A 62 -14.16 4.99 2.52
CA ILE A 62 -14.13 5.85 1.34
C ILE A 62 -15.09 5.26 0.31
N PRO A 63 -16.08 6.01 -0.15
CA PRO A 63 -17.05 5.49 -1.13
C PRO A 63 -16.40 5.23 -2.48
N ARG A 64 -16.96 4.31 -3.22
CA ARG A 64 -16.53 3.98 -4.59
C ARG A 64 -15.09 3.54 -4.68
N THR A 65 -14.67 2.67 -3.77
CA THR A 65 -13.30 2.16 -3.77
C THR A 65 -13.24 0.64 -3.67
N VAL A 66 -14.36 -0.06 -3.87
CA VAL A 66 -14.37 -1.53 -3.78
C VAL A 66 -13.67 -2.16 -4.99
N VAL A 67 -13.98 -1.67 -6.19
CA VAL A 67 -13.41 -2.19 -7.43
C VAL A 67 -12.01 -1.60 -7.61
N PRO A 68 -11.01 -2.42 -7.99
CA PRO A 68 -9.62 -1.92 -8.13
C PRO A 68 -9.49 -0.69 -9.02
N LYS A 69 -10.23 -0.63 -10.12
CA LYS A 69 -10.19 0.55 -11.00
C LYS A 69 -10.62 1.81 -10.26
N GLU A 70 -11.72 1.74 -9.54
CA GLU A 70 -12.23 2.88 -8.79
C GLU A 70 -11.31 3.26 -7.64
N LEU A 71 -10.74 2.25 -6.99
CA LEU A 71 -9.75 2.47 -5.94
C LEU A 71 -8.57 3.28 -6.48
N LEU A 72 -8.00 2.86 -7.60
CA LEU A 72 -6.82 3.52 -8.16
C LEU A 72 -7.15 4.91 -8.71
N GLU A 73 -8.35 5.10 -9.25
CA GLU A 73 -8.81 6.43 -9.64
C GLU A 73 -8.88 7.35 -8.43
N HIS A 74 -9.37 6.85 -7.30
CA HIS A 74 -9.39 7.63 -6.08
C HIS A 74 -7.98 8.01 -5.63
N VAL A 75 -7.06 7.05 -5.61
CA VAL A 75 -5.67 7.30 -5.22
C VAL A 75 -5.04 8.35 -6.14
N ASP A 76 -5.23 8.20 -7.44
CA ASP A 76 -4.67 9.13 -8.42
C ASP A 76 -5.21 10.55 -8.23
N SER A 77 -6.48 10.67 -7.84
CA SER A 77 -7.12 11.97 -7.66
C SER A 77 -6.77 12.66 -6.34
N CYS A 78 -6.17 11.95 -5.40
CA CYS A 78 -5.79 12.54 -4.11
C CYS A 78 -4.75 13.63 -4.29
N LYS A 79 -4.95 14.77 -3.64
CA LYS A 79 -4.07 15.93 -3.74
C LYS A 79 -3.12 16.08 -2.56
N HIS A 80 -3.22 15.19 -1.60
CA HIS A 80 -2.41 15.21 -0.39
C HIS A 80 -1.65 13.91 -0.24
N PHE A 81 -0.55 13.96 0.50
CA PHE A 81 0.19 12.75 0.79
C PHE A 81 -0.69 11.74 1.51
N GLY A 82 -0.58 10.49 1.11
CA GLY A 82 -1.27 9.39 1.77
C GLY A 82 -0.57 8.08 1.48
N VAL A 83 -0.75 7.14 2.40
CA VAL A 83 -0.23 5.78 2.26
C VAL A 83 -1.43 4.86 2.09
N PHE A 84 -1.45 4.10 1.01
CA PHE A 84 -2.57 3.24 0.64
C PHE A 84 -2.07 1.80 0.62
N VAL A 85 -2.49 1.02 1.61
CA VAL A 85 -2.09 -0.39 1.74
C VAL A 85 -3.12 -1.25 1.06
N LEU A 86 -2.73 -1.91 -0.02
CA LEU A 86 -3.63 -2.75 -0.82
C LEU A 86 -3.32 -4.22 -0.52
N ARG A 87 -4.25 -4.89 0.14
CA ARG A 87 -4.08 -6.28 0.53
C ARG A 87 -4.54 -7.22 -0.57
N ASP A 88 -3.72 -8.23 -0.85
CA ASP A 88 -4.07 -9.30 -1.80
C ASP A 88 -4.48 -8.77 -3.17
N PHE A 89 -3.65 -7.90 -3.73
CA PHE A 89 -3.96 -7.18 -4.97
C PHE A 89 -3.49 -7.92 -6.23
N ASN A 90 -2.95 -9.12 -6.10
CA ASN A 90 -2.34 -9.85 -7.23
C ASN A 90 -3.29 -10.05 -8.41
N LYS A 91 -4.56 -10.34 -8.15
CA LYS A 91 -5.53 -10.55 -9.22
C LYS A 91 -5.67 -9.29 -10.08
N ALA A 92 -5.72 -8.13 -9.44
CA ALA A 92 -5.80 -6.86 -10.15
C ALA A 92 -4.50 -6.54 -10.89
N LEU A 93 -3.35 -6.92 -10.33
CA LEU A 93 -2.06 -6.70 -10.97
C LEU A 93 -1.91 -7.44 -12.28
N ALA A 94 -2.70 -8.49 -12.51
CA ALA A 94 -2.70 -9.21 -13.78
C ALA A 94 -3.39 -8.43 -14.91
N ASP A 95 -4.10 -7.37 -14.58
CA ASP A 95 -4.80 -6.53 -15.57
C ASP A 95 -3.87 -5.40 -16.01
N GLU A 96 -3.68 -5.29 -17.32
CA GLU A 96 -2.82 -4.27 -17.91
C GLU A 96 -3.27 -2.85 -17.57
N LYS A 97 -4.57 -2.62 -17.49
CA LYS A 97 -5.09 -1.30 -17.12
C LYS A 97 -4.72 -0.91 -15.70
N THR A 98 -4.70 -1.88 -14.79
CA THR A 98 -4.25 -1.68 -13.42
C THR A 98 -2.79 -1.25 -13.40
N VAL A 99 -1.96 -1.94 -14.18
CA VAL A 99 -0.53 -1.61 -14.28
C VAL A 99 -0.35 -0.18 -14.79
N GLN A 100 -1.08 0.21 -15.82
CA GLN A 100 -0.99 1.55 -16.37
C GLN A 100 -1.40 2.61 -15.36
N MET A 101 -2.44 2.36 -14.56
CA MET A 101 -2.86 3.28 -13.51
C MET A 101 -1.80 3.42 -12.43
N LEU A 102 -1.17 2.33 -12.03
CA LEU A 102 -0.10 2.38 -11.04
C LEU A 102 1.11 3.14 -11.56
N LEU A 103 1.45 2.97 -12.84
CA LEU A 103 2.51 3.75 -13.47
C LEU A 103 2.19 5.24 -13.46
N ARG A 104 0.95 5.58 -13.74
CA ARG A 104 0.49 6.97 -13.71
C ARG A 104 0.60 7.56 -12.30
N ILE A 105 0.22 6.81 -11.28
CA ILE A 105 0.35 7.24 -9.89
C ILE A 105 1.83 7.45 -9.54
N ALA A 106 2.68 6.52 -9.96
CA ALA A 106 4.12 6.62 -9.70
C ALA A 106 4.76 7.84 -10.36
N ALA A 107 4.24 8.27 -11.50
CA ALA A 107 4.76 9.42 -12.24
C ALA A 107 4.11 10.75 -11.84
N GLY A 108 3.08 10.73 -10.99
CA GLY A 108 2.35 11.92 -10.60
C GLY A 108 3.17 12.91 -9.77
N GLU A 109 2.72 14.15 -9.72
CA GLU A 109 3.42 15.20 -8.98
C GLU A 109 3.20 15.12 -7.48
N VAL A 110 2.03 14.70 -7.06
CA VAL A 110 1.71 14.58 -5.63
C VAL A 110 2.28 13.27 -5.10
N SER A 111 3.02 13.36 -4.02
CA SER A 111 3.61 12.18 -3.39
C SER A 111 2.52 11.34 -2.72
N LYS A 112 2.44 10.09 -3.15
CA LYS A 112 1.56 9.09 -2.55
C LYS A 112 2.35 7.80 -2.51
N VAL A 113 2.06 6.94 -1.54
CA VAL A 113 2.71 5.65 -1.46
C VAL A 113 1.63 4.57 -1.53
N VAL A 114 1.77 3.70 -2.51
CA VAL A 114 0.92 2.51 -2.63
C VAL A 114 1.74 1.33 -2.13
N VAL A 115 1.25 0.67 -1.08
CA VAL A 115 1.90 -0.50 -0.53
C VAL A 115 1.11 -1.73 -0.96
N LEU A 116 1.76 -2.61 -1.71
CA LEU A 116 1.18 -3.88 -2.09
C LEU A 116 1.57 -4.89 -1.01
N LEU A 117 0.59 -5.44 -0.33
CA LEU A 117 0.80 -6.29 0.84
C LEU A 117 0.13 -7.65 0.64
N SER A 118 0.92 -8.71 0.65
CA SER A 118 0.42 -10.06 0.48
C SER A 118 1.49 -11.06 0.90
N ASP A 119 1.12 -12.35 0.98
CA ASP A 119 2.08 -13.41 1.27
C ASP A 119 3.08 -13.59 0.12
N PHE A 120 2.65 -13.34 -1.10
CA PHE A 120 3.56 -13.17 -2.23
C PHE A 120 3.00 -12.09 -3.14
N ILE A 121 3.86 -11.47 -3.94
CA ILE A 121 3.43 -10.42 -4.86
C ILE A 121 3.95 -10.73 -6.25
N ASP A 122 3.00 -10.93 -7.16
CA ASP A 122 3.29 -11.16 -8.56
C ASP A 122 3.42 -9.80 -9.26
N LEU A 123 4.59 -9.20 -9.08
CA LEU A 123 4.82 -7.82 -9.52
C LEU A 123 5.03 -7.77 -11.03
N PRO A 124 4.18 -7.04 -11.75
CA PRO A 124 4.37 -6.88 -13.21
C PRO A 124 5.70 -6.21 -13.54
N SER A 125 6.34 -6.71 -14.59
CA SER A 125 7.64 -6.21 -15.01
C SER A 125 7.71 -4.69 -15.20
N PRO A 126 6.71 -4.04 -15.81
CA PRO A 126 6.76 -2.58 -15.98
C PRO A 126 6.82 -1.79 -14.68
N LEU A 127 6.36 -2.37 -13.57
CA LEU A 127 6.36 -1.69 -12.28
C LEU A 127 7.66 -1.86 -11.53
N LYS A 128 8.48 -2.86 -11.87
CA LYS A 128 9.69 -3.17 -11.11
C LYS A 128 10.65 -1.98 -10.96
N PRO A 129 10.92 -1.18 -12.00
CA PRO A 129 11.83 -0.05 -11.83
C PRO A 129 11.32 1.04 -10.87
N PHE A 130 10.02 1.07 -10.59
CA PHE A 130 9.38 2.08 -9.76
C PHE A 130 9.01 1.59 -8.38
N THR A 131 9.36 0.35 -8.06
CA THR A 131 8.89 -0.32 -6.85
C THR A 131 10.05 -0.64 -5.92
N LEU A 132 9.90 -0.22 -4.66
CA LEU A 132 10.78 -0.68 -3.59
C LEU A 132 10.26 -2.02 -3.10
N ARG A 133 11.06 -3.07 -3.23
CA ARG A 133 10.65 -4.42 -2.86
C ARG A 133 11.20 -4.76 -1.49
N SER A 134 10.32 -5.22 -0.61
CA SER A 134 10.66 -5.58 0.75
C SER A 134 10.00 -6.90 1.13
N LYS A 135 10.62 -7.60 2.04
CA LYS A 135 10.03 -8.81 2.64
C LYS A 135 10.01 -8.63 4.14
N HIS A 136 8.84 -8.79 4.72
CA HIS A 136 8.71 -8.89 6.15
C HIS A 136 8.73 -10.35 6.52
N GLN A 137 9.81 -10.79 7.13
CA GLN A 137 9.91 -12.17 7.61
C GLN A 137 9.61 -12.19 9.08
N MET A 138 8.54 -12.86 9.43
CA MET A 138 8.25 -13.12 10.83
C MET A 138 9.23 -14.16 11.31
N ARG A 139 10.18 -13.73 12.13
CA ARG A 139 11.07 -14.68 12.76
C ARG A 139 10.29 -15.47 13.77
N GLN A 140 10.41 -16.78 13.66
CA GLN A 140 9.81 -17.64 14.67
C GLN A 140 10.43 -17.29 16.00
N ALA A 141 9.66 -16.84 16.89
CA ALA A 141 9.99 -16.54 18.25
C ALA A 141 11.46 -16.73 18.57
N GLY A 142 12.05 -16.67 17.65
CA GLY A 142 13.50 -16.78 17.81
C GLY A 142 13.80 -15.86 16.92
#